data_cf603b23b40a0b638cb77f96c434450c
#
_entry.id   cf603b23b40a0b638cb77f96c434450c
#
_cell.length_a   1.000
_cell.length_b   1.000
_cell.length_c   1.000
_cell.angle_alpha   90.00
_cell.angle_beta   90.00
_cell.angle_gamma   90.00
#
_symmetry.space_group_name_H-M   'P 1'
#
loop_
_entity.id
_entity.type
_entity.pdbx_description
1 polymer ?
#
loop_
_entity_poly.entity_id
_entity_poly.type
_entity_poly.pdbx_seq_one_letter_code
_entity_poly.pdbx_strand_id
1 'polypeptide(L)'
;MAGGLRVAITGASGRMGGELLAAATDREDVDHVLAASRNPPAVPSGDAPAAPDAVVADDELGSALAEYDVDVLIDFTVPDASVEYLRTAADNDVAVVVGTTGYDDAQVATLDSVAAAVPFLRASNFSRGIGALRRAVREAVAALPGYDIEVTETHHNGKLDAPSGTALTILDDIADARASSADDDADRVHGRVGDQPREGDEIGVHARRAGDITGEHEILLAGNDEVLELTHRAGSRSIFANGALDAAAWLAGREAGRYDFDEVLDGGDAGGNTR
;
A
#
# COMPACT_ATOMS: atom_id res chain seq x y z
N MET A 1 -10.56 28.52 -8.28
CA MET A 1 -10.93 27.12 -8.04
C MET A 1 -9.64 26.35 -8.25
N ALA A 2 -9.17 25.60 -7.25
CA ALA A 2 -8.06 24.68 -7.50
C ALA A 2 -8.58 23.68 -8.54
N GLY A 3 -7.81 23.42 -9.61
CA GLY A 3 -8.10 22.34 -10.56
C GLY A 3 -8.13 21.02 -9.82
N GLY A 4 -8.83 19.99 -10.33
CA GLY A 4 -8.76 18.65 -9.79
C GLY A 4 -7.39 18.02 -10.02
N LEU A 5 -7.13 16.90 -9.37
CA LEU A 5 -5.87 16.16 -9.40
C LEU A 5 -5.60 15.57 -10.80
N ARG A 6 -4.37 15.70 -11.29
CA ARG A 6 -3.90 15.16 -12.58
C ARG A 6 -2.90 14.04 -12.29
N VAL A 7 -3.27 12.80 -12.57
CA VAL A 7 -2.48 11.62 -12.19
C VAL A 7 -1.91 10.88 -13.40
N ALA A 8 -0.68 10.41 -13.27
CA ALA A 8 -0.10 9.41 -14.16
C ALA A 8 -0.05 8.05 -13.46
N ILE A 9 -0.46 6.99 -14.17
CA ILE A 9 -0.46 5.61 -13.66
C ILE A 9 0.49 4.78 -14.52
N THR A 10 1.59 4.31 -13.92
CA THR A 10 2.53 3.40 -14.58
C THR A 10 2.10 1.93 -14.40
N GLY A 11 2.52 1.08 -15.36
CA GLY A 11 2.07 -0.31 -15.36
C GLY A 11 0.55 -0.46 -15.59
N ALA A 12 -0.05 0.46 -16.31
CA ALA A 12 -1.50 0.56 -16.56
C ALA A 12 -2.14 -0.73 -17.13
N SER A 13 -1.37 -1.54 -17.86
CA SER A 13 -1.80 -2.86 -18.37
C SER A 13 -1.77 -3.99 -17.32
N GLY A 14 -1.21 -3.73 -16.14
CA GLY A 14 -1.12 -4.68 -15.03
C GLY A 14 -2.43 -4.79 -14.23
N ARG A 15 -2.48 -5.78 -13.32
CA ARG A 15 -3.66 -6.00 -12.46
C ARG A 15 -4.00 -4.79 -11.58
N MET A 16 -2.99 -4.23 -10.89
CA MET A 16 -3.21 -3.03 -10.07
C MET A 16 -3.40 -1.77 -10.92
N GLY A 17 -2.69 -1.67 -12.06
CA GLY A 17 -2.88 -0.56 -13.01
C GLY A 17 -4.34 -0.48 -13.49
N GLY A 18 -4.96 -1.60 -13.82
CA GLY A 18 -6.38 -1.64 -14.20
C GLY A 18 -7.32 -1.18 -13.07
N GLU A 19 -7.08 -1.59 -11.82
CA GLU A 19 -7.86 -1.13 -10.65
C GLU A 19 -7.67 0.37 -10.39
N LEU A 20 -6.44 0.87 -10.54
CA LEU A 20 -6.13 2.30 -10.40
C LEU A 20 -6.81 3.14 -11.48
N LEU A 21 -6.76 2.70 -12.75
CA LEU A 21 -7.45 3.38 -13.84
C LEU A 21 -8.96 3.44 -13.58
N ALA A 22 -9.58 2.31 -13.23
CA ALA A 22 -11.00 2.26 -12.93
C ALA A 22 -11.36 3.19 -11.76
N ALA A 23 -10.57 3.17 -10.67
CA ALA A 23 -10.83 4.00 -9.52
C ALA A 23 -10.60 5.50 -9.82
N ALA A 24 -9.54 5.85 -10.57
CA ALA A 24 -9.20 7.24 -10.88
C ALA A 24 -10.25 7.91 -11.77
N THR A 25 -10.75 7.19 -12.78
CA THR A 25 -11.77 7.72 -13.69
C THR A 25 -13.16 7.88 -13.05
N ASP A 26 -13.43 7.20 -11.94
CA ASP A 26 -14.67 7.33 -11.18
C ASP A 26 -14.64 8.44 -10.11
N ARG A 27 -13.47 9.08 -9.89
CA ARG A 27 -13.29 10.09 -8.84
C ARG A 27 -13.59 11.49 -9.33
N GLU A 28 -14.42 12.21 -8.59
CA GLU A 28 -14.80 13.60 -8.89
C GLU A 28 -13.66 14.61 -8.65
N ASP A 29 -12.66 14.25 -7.85
CA ASP A 29 -11.49 15.06 -7.53
C ASP A 29 -10.29 14.82 -8.47
N VAL A 30 -10.44 13.93 -9.47
CA VAL A 30 -9.42 13.66 -10.50
C VAL A 30 -9.89 14.26 -11.83
N ASP A 31 -9.12 15.24 -12.33
CA ASP A 31 -9.44 15.94 -13.59
C ASP A 31 -8.79 15.30 -14.82
N HIS A 32 -7.68 14.56 -14.64
CA HIS A 32 -6.97 13.93 -15.75
C HIS A 32 -6.24 12.65 -15.34
N VAL A 33 -6.37 11.63 -16.18
CA VAL A 33 -5.72 10.32 -15.98
C VAL A 33 -4.85 9.98 -17.18
N LEU A 34 -3.53 10.00 -16.99
CA LEU A 34 -2.53 9.55 -17.94
C LEU A 34 -2.14 8.10 -17.64
N ALA A 35 -2.30 7.19 -18.60
CA ALA A 35 -1.86 5.81 -18.48
C ALA A 35 -0.54 5.57 -19.21
N ALA A 36 0.46 5.01 -18.52
CA ALA A 36 1.75 4.66 -19.11
C ALA A 36 2.02 3.15 -19.03
N SER A 37 2.50 2.55 -20.10
CA SER A 37 2.79 1.11 -20.18
C SER A 37 3.73 0.80 -21.33
N ARG A 38 4.60 -0.21 -21.16
CA ARG A 38 5.49 -0.72 -22.22
C ARG A 38 4.78 -1.12 -23.50
N ASN A 39 3.57 -1.63 -23.36
CA ASN A 39 2.69 -1.99 -24.47
C ASN A 39 1.35 -1.29 -24.22
N PRO A 40 1.24 -0.01 -24.58
CA PRO A 40 0.01 0.73 -24.31
C PRO A 40 -1.14 0.03 -25.04
N PRO A 41 -2.26 -0.26 -24.34
CA PRO A 41 -3.46 -0.71 -25.02
C PRO A 41 -3.90 0.41 -25.99
N ALA A 42 -4.49 0.05 -27.12
CA ALA A 42 -5.15 1.04 -27.93
C ALA A 42 -6.17 1.79 -27.03
N VAL A 43 -6.15 3.13 -27.07
CA VAL A 43 -7.14 3.93 -26.31
C VAL A 43 -8.52 3.40 -26.69
N PRO A 44 -9.34 2.96 -25.73
CA PRO A 44 -10.68 2.52 -26.06
C PRO A 44 -11.43 3.67 -26.74
N SER A 45 -11.74 3.53 -28.01
CA SER A 45 -12.56 4.50 -28.74
C SER A 45 -14.00 4.31 -28.36
N GLY A 46 -14.58 5.26 -27.62
CA GLY A 46 -16.00 5.27 -27.26
C GLY A 46 -16.25 5.28 -25.74
N ASP A 47 -17.52 5.35 -25.35
CA ASP A 47 -18.03 5.43 -23.98
C ASP A 47 -17.70 4.18 -23.10
N ALA A 48 -16.43 3.70 -23.12
CA ALA A 48 -16.01 2.65 -22.23
C ALA A 48 -15.88 3.25 -20.81
N PRO A 49 -16.59 2.75 -19.80
CA PRO A 49 -16.39 3.18 -18.43
C PRO A 49 -14.93 2.92 -18.06
N ALA A 50 -14.28 3.90 -17.44
CA ALA A 50 -12.89 3.85 -16.99
C ALA A 50 -11.81 3.93 -18.11
N ALA A 51 -12.00 4.73 -19.17
CA ALA A 51 -10.95 5.04 -20.12
C ALA A 51 -10.09 6.20 -19.58
N PRO A 52 -8.74 6.09 -19.60
CA PRO A 52 -7.87 7.23 -19.29
C PRO A 52 -7.99 8.31 -20.37
N ASP A 53 -7.69 9.57 -20.03
CA ASP A 53 -7.71 10.69 -20.98
C ASP A 53 -6.59 10.59 -22.01
N ALA A 54 -5.44 10.03 -21.60
CA ALA A 54 -4.30 9.78 -22.48
C ALA A 54 -3.60 8.45 -22.18
N VAL A 55 -3.04 7.83 -23.22
CA VAL A 55 -2.25 6.58 -23.10
C VAL A 55 -0.93 6.79 -23.85
N VAL A 56 0.18 6.52 -23.18
CA VAL A 56 1.53 6.69 -23.75
C VAL A 56 2.40 5.45 -23.55
N ALA A 57 3.41 5.32 -24.38
CA ALA A 57 4.48 4.35 -24.16
C ALA A 57 5.44 4.83 -23.05
N ASP A 58 6.16 3.91 -22.43
CA ASP A 58 7.07 4.22 -21.32
C ASP A 58 8.15 5.25 -21.70
N ASP A 59 8.66 5.21 -22.93
CA ASP A 59 9.66 6.12 -23.45
C ASP A 59 9.12 7.54 -23.74
N GLU A 60 7.81 7.72 -23.81
CA GLU A 60 7.12 9.00 -23.97
C GLU A 60 6.71 9.60 -22.61
N LEU A 61 6.86 8.87 -21.49
CA LEU A 61 6.37 9.30 -20.18
C LEU A 61 6.84 10.69 -19.79
N GLY A 62 8.16 11.00 -19.91
CA GLY A 62 8.69 12.29 -19.48
C GLY A 62 8.07 13.49 -20.22
N SER A 63 7.91 13.37 -21.55
CA SER A 63 7.24 14.42 -22.34
C SER A 63 5.75 14.54 -21.98
N ALA A 64 5.08 13.41 -21.71
CA ALA A 64 3.68 13.39 -21.37
C ALA A 64 3.42 13.97 -19.96
N LEU A 65 4.29 13.73 -18.98
CA LEU A 65 4.17 14.34 -17.64
C LEU A 65 4.14 15.87 -17.74
N ALA A 66 5.02 16.46 -18.57
CA ALA A 66 5.06 17.90 -18.79
C ALA A 66 3.89 18.41 -19.65
N GLU A 67 3.50 17.68 -20.71
CA GLU A 67 2.41 18.07 -21.62
C GLU A 67 1.07 18.14 -20.91
N TYR A 68 0.81 17.17 -20.01
CA TYR A 68 -0.47 17.05 -19.29
C TYR A 68 -0.45 17.69 -17.90
N ASP A 69 0.61 18.43 -17.53
CA ASP A 69 0.76 19.06 -16.21
C ASP A 69 0.42 18.09 -15.06
N VAL A 70 1.04 16.89 -15.05
CA VAL A 70 0.76 15.85 -14.07
C VAL A 70 1.22 16.26 -12.67
N ASP A 71 0.34 16.17 -11.68
CA ASP A 71 0.65 16.47 -10.28
C ASP A 71 1.37 15.32 -9.59
N VAL A 72 0.89 14.07 -9.81
CA VAL A 72 1.37 12.87 -9.10
C VAL A 72 1.44 11.66 -10.02
N LEU A 73 2.57 10.96 -9.98
CA LEU A 73 2.74 9.64 -10.60
C LEU A 73 2.49 8.55 -9.58
N ILE A 74 1.66 7.55 -9.92
CA ILE A 74 1.34 6.38 -9.10
C ILE A 74 1.96 5.14 -9.74
N ASP A 75 2.88 4.48 -9.01
CA ASP A 75 3.60 3.29 -9.50
C ASP A 75 3.31 2.02 -8.71
N PHE A 76 2.80 1.00 -9.43
CA PHE A 76 2.62 -0.38 -8.95
C PHE A 76 3.18 -1.37 -9.96
N THR A 77 4.48 -1.26 -10.25
CA THR A 77 5.14 -2.09 -11.25
C THR A 77 6.10 -3.11 -10.63
N VAL A 78 7.31 -3.18 -11.14
CA VAL A 78 8.40 -4.01 -10.62
C VAL A 78 9.63 -3.14 -10.38
N PRO A 79 10.56 -3.50 -9.47
CA PRO A 79 11.64 -2.62 -9.04
C PRO A 79 12.43 -1.94 -10.16
N ASP A 80 12.86 -2.72 -11.17
CA ASP A 80 13.67 -2.18 -12.27
C ASP A 80 12.94 -1.12 -13.09
N ALA A 81 11.68 -1.36 -13.42
CA ALA A 81 10.87 -0.38 -14.17
C ALA A 81 10.49 0.81 -13.29
N SER A 82 10.14 0.56 -12.03
CA SER A 82 9.79 1.59 -11.05
C SER A 82 10.90 2.64 -10.92
N VAL A 83 12.15 2.21 -10.73
CA VAL A 83 13.30 3.14 -10.61
C VAL A 83 13.38 4.12 -11.78
N GLU A 84 13.15 3.65 -13.02
CA GLU A 84 13.19 4.51 -14.20
C GLU A 84 12.01 5.49 -14.24
N TYR A 85 10.80 5.03 -13.89
CA TYR A 85 9.62 5.92 -13.82
C TYR A 85 9.77 6.99 -12.75
N LEU A 86 10.30 6.62 -11.57
CA LEU A 86 10.48 7.55 -10.46
C LEU A 86 11.55 8.61 -10.76
N ARG A 87 12.65 8.26 -11.46
CA ARG A 87 13.61 9.22 -11.96
C ARG A 87 12.96 10.20 -12.95
N THR A 88 12.20 9.66 -13.91
CA THR A 88 11.48 10.47 -14.89
C THR A 88 10.51 11.43 -14.22
N ALA A 89 9.80 11.00 -13.17
CA ALA A 89 8.92 11.87 -12.38
C ALA A 89 9.72 12.98 -11.68
N ALA A 90 10.84 12.65 -11.02
CA ALA A 90 11.69 13.62 -10.34
C ALA A 90 12.30 14.64 -11.31
N ASP A 91 12.72 14.21 -12.52
CA ASP A 91 13.24 15.10 -13.57
C ASP A 91 12.18 16.08 -14.12
N ASN A 92 10.89 15.84 -13.85
CA ASN A 92 9.75 16.67 -14.24
C ASN A 92 9.04 17.33 -13.04
N ASP A 93 9.65 17.33 -11.85
CA ASP A 93 9.08 17.91 -10.62
C ASP A 93 7.72 17.29 -10.21
N VAL A 94 7.44 16.03 -10.58
CA VAL A 94 6.18 15.33 -10.32
C VAL A 94 6.29 14.52 -9.03
N ALA A 95 5.34 14.70 -8.11
CA ALA A 95 5.24 13.90 -6.88
C ALA A 95 5.01 12.40 -7.20
N VAL A 96 5.40 11.50 -6.29
CA VAL A 96 5.31 10.06 -6.56
C VAL A 96 4.70 9.27 -5.40
N VAL A 97 3.76 8.38 -5.73
CA VAL A 97 3.17 7.38 -4.84
C VAL A 97 3.58 5.98 -5.30
N VAL A 98 4.25 5.23 -4.44
CA VAL A 98 4.91 3.97 -4.79
C VAL A 98 4.36 2.80 -4.00
N GLY A 99 3.74 1.86 -4.71
CA GLY A 99 3.29 0.57 -4.19
C GLY A 99 4.19 -0.60 -4.58
N THR A 100 5.20 -0.36 -5.41
CA THR A 100 6.18 -1.36 -5.79
C THR A 100 7.05 -1.74 -4.59
N THR A 101 7.32 -3.04 -4.44
CA THR A 101 8.12 -3.64 -3.35
C THR A 101 9.23 -4.52 -3.90
N GLY A 102 10.20 -4.90 -3.06
CA GLY A 102 11.27 -5.82 -3.45
C GLY A 102 12.49 -5.14 -4.08
N TYR A 103 12.73 -3.87 -3.79
CA TYR A 103 13.93 -3.15 -4.22
C TYR A 103 15.18 -3.67 -3.51
N ASP A 104 16.29 -3.72 -4.25
CA ASP A 104 17.63 -3.93 -3.70
C ASP A 104 18.22 -2.63 -3.12
N ASP A 105 19.40 -2.73 -2.48
CA ASP A 105 20.05 -1.60 -1.80
C ASP A 105 20.39 -0.45 -2.77
N ALA A 106 20.79 -0.75 -4.01
CA ALA A 106 21.12 0.27 -5.00
C ALA A 106 19.86 0.99 -5.51
N GLN A 107 18.78 0.25 -5.66
CA GLN A 107 17.48 0.80 -6.00
C GLN A 107 16.93 1.67 -4.86
N VAL A 108 17.05 1.23 -3.60
CA VAL A 108 16.67 2.04 -2.42
C VAL A 108 17.44 3.35 -2.39
N ALA A 109 18.76 3.36 -2.66
CA ALA A 109 19.53 4.61 -2.75
C ALA A 109 19.01 5.56 -3.85
N THR A 110 18.47 5.01 -4.95
CA THR A 110 17.81 5.83 -5.98
C THR A 110 16.50 6.43 -5.47
N LEU A 111 15.68 5.64 -4.76
CA LEU A 111 14.46 6.14 -4.14
C LEU A 111 14.74 7.27 -3.14
N ASP A 112 15.84 7.19 -2.39
CA ASP A 112 16.26 8.27 -1.48
C ASP A 112 16.61 9.55 -2.24
N SER A 113 17.26 9.42 -3.40
CA SER A 113 17.57 10.55 -4.27
C SER A 113 16.31 11.20 -4.85
N VAL A 114 15.33 10.39 -5.27
CA VAL A 114 14.02 10.88 -5.75
C VAL A 114 13.28 11.61 -4.63
N ALA A 115 13.24 11.06 -3.42
CA ALA A 115 12.58 11.67 -2.26
C ALA A 115 13.22 13.00 -1.83
N ALA A 116 14.51 13.20 -2.12
CA ALA A 116 15.17 14.47 -1.89
C ALA A 116 14.79 15.56 -2.91
N ALA A 117 14.26 15.17 -4.07
CA ALA A 117 13.91 16.08 -5.17
C ALA A 117 12.42 16.42 -5.22
N VAL A 118 11.53 15.44 -4.96
CA VAL A 118 10.08 15.59 -5.06
C VAL A 118 9.35 14.99 -3.84
N PRO A 119 8.07 15.33 -3.61
CA PRO A 119 7.24 14.62 -2.62
C PRO A 119 7.17 13.14 -2.97
N PHE A 120 7.54 12.28 -2.02
CA PHE A 120 7.67 10.84 -2.23
C PHE A 120 6.95 10.08 -1.13
N LEU A 121 5.92 9.29 -1.48
CA LEU A 121 5.22 8.41 -0.56
C LEU A 121 5.35 6.96 -1.01
N ARG A 122 5.86 6.10 -0.13
CA ARG A 122 5.95 4.67 -0.38
C ARG A 122 5.27 3.87 0.72
N ALA A 123 4.40 2.93 0.32
CA ALA A 123 3.79 2.00 1.26
C ALA A 123 3.72 0.58 0.68
N SER A 124 3.88 -0.42 1.53
CA SER A 124 3.67 -1.83 1.17
C SER A 124 2.19 -2.19 1.08
N ASN A 125 1.31 -1.36 1.64
CA ASN A 125 -0.13 -1.53 1.65
C ASN A 125 -0.84 -0.17 1.75
N PHE A 126 -1.79 0.08 0.86
CA PHE A 126 -2.58 1.31 0.80
C PHE A 126 -4.00 1.15 1.35
N SER A 127 -4.31 0.05 2.03
CA SER A 127 -5.62 -0.11 2.67
C SER A 127 -5.74 0.75 3.93
N ARG A 128 -6.70 1.68 3.92
CA ARG A 128 -7.06 2.45 5.13
C ARG A 128 -7.44 1.54 6.30
N GLY A 129 -8.13 0.43 6.01
CA GLY A 129 -8.52 -0.56 7.02
C GLY A 129 -7.32 -1.26 7.66
N ILE A 130 -6.27 -1.55 6.88
CA ILE A 130 -5.01 -2.10 7.42
C ILE A 130 -4.29 -1.06 8.29
N GLY A 131 -4.23 0.20 7.88
CA GLY A 131 -3.65 1.24 8.73
C GLY A 131 -4.39 1.39 10.07
N ALA A 132 -5.72 1.37 10.04
CA ALA A 132 -6.53 1.39 11.25
C ALA A 132 -6.31 0.13 12.12
N LEU A 133 -6.25 -1.06 11.50
CA LEU A 133 -5.96 -2.31 12.19
C LEU A 133 -4.60 -2.26 12.90
N ARG A 134 -3.53 -1.82 12.23
CA ARG A 134 -2.19 -1.70 12.79
C ARG A 134 -2.16 -0.80 14.03
N ARG A 135 -2.84 0.35 13.98
CA ARG A 135 -2.98 1.26 15.14
C ARG A 135 -3.69 0.58 16.30
N ALA A 136 -4.83 -0.07 16.02
CA ALA A 136 -5.58 -0.80 17.04
C ALA A 136 -4.76 -1.94 17.67
N VAL A 137 -3.96 -2.65 16.86
CA VAL A 137 -3.06 -3.71 17.32
C VAL A 137 -1.99 -3.15 18.26
N ARG A 138 -1.29 -2.07 17.90
CA ARG A 138 -0.28 -1.45 18.77
C ARG A 138 -0.86 -1.05 20.12
N GLU A 139 -2.03 -0.39 20.12
CA GLU A 139 -2.71 0.01 21.36
C GLU A 139 -3.17 -1.20 22.19
N ALA A 140 -3.73 -2.23 21.56
CA ALA A 140 -4.19 -3.43 22.24
C ALA A 140 -3.02 -4.20 22.88
N VAL A 141 -1.92 -4.39 22.15
CA VAL A 141 -0.72 -5.07 22.66
C VAL A 141 -0.12 -4.31 23.86
N ALA A 142 -0.01 -2.99 23.76
CA ALA A 142 0.49 -2.15 24.86
C ALA A 142 -0.43 -2.17 26.09
N ALA A 143 -1.74 -2.26 25.89
CA ALA A 143 -2.73 -2.30 26.98
C ALA A 143 -2.88 -3.67 27.66
N LEU A 144 -2.49 -4.76 26.97
CA LEU A 144 -2.70 -6.14 27.42
C LEU A 144 -1.36 -6.92 27.55
N PRO A 145 -0.44 -6.47 28.43
CA PRO A 145 0.83 -7.15 28.60
C PRO A 145 0.65 -8.58 29.10
N GLY A 146 1.41 -9.51 28.54
CA GLY A 146 1.36 -10.93 28.89
C GLY A 146 0.21 -11.73 28.31
N TYR A 147 -0.65 -11.13 27.43
CA TYR A 147 -1.60 -11.92 26.63
C TYR A 147 -0.87 -12.69 25.53
N ASP A 148 -1.35 -13.91 25.29
CA ASP A 148 -0.92 -14.71 24.15
C ASP A 148 -1.36 -14.05 22.84
N ILE A 149 -0.48 -14.00 21.84
CA ILE A 149 -0.79 -13.39 20.55
C ILE A 149 -0.68 -14.43 19.44
N GLU A 150 -1.72 -14.50 18.60
CA GLU A 150 -1.73 -15.30 17.37
C GLU A 150 -2.08 -14.39 16.18
N VAL A 151 -1.30 -14.47 15.12
CA VAL A 151 -1.53 -13.73 13.87
C VAL A 151 -1.87 -14.72 12.77
N THR A 152 -3.05 -14.57 12.17
CA THR A 152 -3.48 -15.38 11.03
C THR A 152 -3.70 -14.51 9.80
N GLU A 153 -3.10 -14.88 8.67
CA GLU A 153 -3.38 -14.24 7.39
C GLU A 153 -3.91 -15.23 6.36
N THR A 154 -4.82 -14.78 5.50
CA THR A 154 -5.41 -15.62 4.45
C THR A 154 -5.38 -14.85 3.13
N HIS A 155 -4.86 -15.48 2.08
CA HIS A 155 -4.85 -14.94 0.73
C HIS A 155 -5.23 -16.02 -0.30
N HIS A 156 -5.38 -15.57 -1.55
CA HIS A 156 -5.66 -16.45 -2.68
C HIS A 156 -4.60 -17.54 -2.87
N ASN A 157 -4.98 -18.64 -3.50
CA ASN A 157 -4.15 -19.83 -3.68
C ASN A 157 -2.86 -19.60 -4.49
N GLY A 158 -2.79 -18.54 -5.29
CA GLY A 158 -1.62 -18.17 -6.11
C GLY A 158 -0.62 -17.22 -5.43
N LYS A 159 -0.82 -16.85 -4.15
CA LYS A 159 0.15 -15.99 -3.43
C LYS A 159 1.38 -16.81 -3.02
N LEU A 160 2.57 -16.31 -3.38
CA LEU A 160 3.83 -17.02 -3.21
C LEU A 160 4.45 -16.83 -1.82
N ASP A 161 4.49 -15.59 -1.33
CA ASP A 161 5.06 -15.24 -0.04
C ASP A 161 4.15 -15.68 1.12
N ALA A 162 4.74 -16.21 2.18
CA ALA A 162 4.09 -16.59 3.44
C ALA A 162 5.08 -16.45 4.60
N PRO A 163 4.78 -15.64 5.63
CA PRO A 163 3.64 -14.73 5.75
C PRO A 163 3.63 -13.62 4.70
N SER A 164 2.47 -12.98 4.50
CA SER A 164 2.35 -11.82 3.61
C SER A 164 3.15 -10.61 4.12
N GLY A 165 3.55 -9.69 3.23
CA GLY A 165 4.25 -8.47 3.63
C GLY A 165 3.46 -7.66 4.69
N THR A 166 2.13 -7.59 4.57
CA THR A 166 1.27 -6.93 5.56
C THR A 166 1.32 -7.66 6.92
N ALA A 167 1.31 -9.00 6.92
CA ALA A 167 1.42 -9.76 8.18
C ALA A 167 2.79 -9.55 8.83
N LEU A 168 3.88 -9.47 8.05
CA LEU A 168 5.20 -9.13 8.59
C LEU A 168 5.23 -7.72 9.21
N THR A 169 4.64 -6.74 8.56
CA THR A 169 4.52 -5.38 9.12
C THR A 169 3.71 -5.37 10.43
N ILE A 170 2.62 -6.12 10.52
CA ILE A 170 1.83 -6.26 11.76
C ILE A 170 2.65 -6.95 12.85
N LEU A 171 3.44 -7.97 12.52
CA LEU A 171 4.34 -8.64 13.48
C LEU A 171 5.43 -7.70 14.00
N ASP A 172 5.96 -6.81 13.15
CA ASP A 172 6.90 -5.77 13.56
C ASP A 172 6.22 -4.76 14.50
N ASP A 173 5.00 -4.28 14.18
CA ASP A 173 4.19 -3.42 15.06
C ASP A 173 3.94 -4.06 16.44
N ILE A 174 3.69 -5.38 16.50
CA ILE A 174 3.51 -6.13 17.75
C ILE A 174 4.82 -6.19 18.55
N ALA A 175 5.94 -6.48 17.88
CA ALA A 175 7.24 -6.53 18.51
C ALA A 175 7.62 -5.16 19.09
N ASP A 176 7.47 -4.07 18.33
CA ASP A 176 7.73 -2.71 18.77
C ASP A 176 6.85 -2.31 19.98
N ALA A 177 5.56 -2.67 19.96
CA ALA A 177 4.65 -2.40 21.07
C ALA A 177 5.00 -3.20 22.34
N ARG A 178 5.52 -4.44 22.19
CA ARG A 178 6.02 -5.26 23.29
C ARG A 178 7.38 -4.76 23.83
N ALA A 179 8.31 -4.34 22.95
CA ALA A 179 9.63 -3.87 23.33
C ALA A 179 9.58 -2.64 24.26
N SER A 180 8.52 -1.83 24.17
CA SER A 180 8.25 -0.79 25.16
C SER A 180 7.98 -1.34 26.58
N SER A 181 7.81 -2.66 26.73
CA SER A 181 7.55 -3.38 27.98
C SER A 181 8.63 -4.39 28.44
N ALA A 182 9.89 -4.24 27.98
CA ALA A 182 11.10 -4.85 28.54
C ALA A 182 11.49 -6.30 28.18
N ASP A 183 10.86 -6.97 27.21
CA ASP A 183 11.35 -8.28 26.73
C ASP A 183 11.44 -8.32 25.19
N ASP A 184 12.65 -8.45 24.69
CA ASP A 184 13.09 -7.92 23.38
C ASP A 184 13.15 -8.95 22.25
N ASP A 185 12.60 -10.15 22.38
CA ASP A 185 12.72 -11.16 21.29
C ASP A 185 11.59 -12.22 21.36
N ALA A 186 10.34 -11.82 21.07
CA ALA A 186 9.27 -12.79 20.96
C ALA A 186 9.52 -13.73 19.77
N ASP A 187 9.70 -15.01 20.03
CA ASP A 187 9.88 -16.02 19.00
C ASP A 187 8.62 -16.13 18.11
N ARG A 188 8.80 -15.95 16.80
CA ARG A 188 7.72 -16.16 15.81
C ARG A 188 7.60 -17.64 15.48
N VAL A 189 6.52 -18.28 15.93
CA VAL A 189 6.27 -19.71 15.72
C VAL A 189 5.32 -19.92 14.54
N HIS A 190 5.83 -20.48 13.45
CA HIS A 190 5.09 -20.72 12.21
C HIS A 190 4.36 -22.06 12.24
N GLY A 191 3.09 -22.02 12.67
CA GLY A 191 2.24 -23.22 12.79
C GLY A 191 2.62 -24.09 13.98
N ARG A 192 1.77 -25.09 14.28
CA ARG A 192 2.02 -26.10 15.33
C ARG A 192 1.68 -27.48 14.81
N VAL A 193 2.54 -28.47 15.09
CA VAL A 193 2.33 -29.86 14.67
C VAL A 193 2.74 -30.81 15.80
N GLY A 194 1.88 -31.78 16.12
CA GLY A 194 2.15 -32.76 17.16
C GLY A 194 2.04 -32.18 18.58
N ASP A 195 2.88 -32.67 19.49
CA ASP A 195 2.97 -32.16 20.85
C ASP A 195 3.85 -30.91 20.90
N GLN A 196 3.25 -29.78 20.72
CA GLN A 196 3.91 -28.45 20.71
C GLN A 196 3.05 -27.46 21.51
N PRO A 197 3.11 -27.51 22.85
CA PRO A 197 2.45 -26.52 23.69
C PRO A 197 3.04 -25.13 23.43
N ARG A 198 2.26 -24.09 23.72
CA ARG A 198 2.72 -22.71 23.64
C ARG A 198 3.72 -22.42 24.75
N GLU A 199 4.79 -21.68 24.42
CA GLU A 199 5.71 -21.07 25.38
C GLU A 199 5.36 -19.59 25.61
N GLY A 200 5.73 -19.01 26.77
CA GLY A 200 5.14 -17.76 27.25
C GLY A 200 5.29 -16.55 26.33
N ASP A 201 6.41 -16.42 25.60
CA ASP A 201 6.72 -15.19 24.86
C ASP A 201 6.57 -15.29 23.34
N GLU A 202 6.14 -16.45 22.84
CA GLU A 202 6.01 -16.65 21.41
C GLU A 202 4.80 -15.91 20.80
N ILE A 203 4.94 -15.54 19.53
CA ILE A 203 3.84 -15.08 18.68
C ILE A 203 3.55 -16.18 17.66
N GLY A 204 2.33 -16.75 17.69
CA GLY A 204 1.91 -17.71 16.68
C GLY A 204 1.64 -17.04 15.35
N VAL A 205 2.12 -17.65 14.24
CA VAL A 205 1.98 -17.09 12.89
C VAL A 205 1.41 -18.13 11.95
N HIS A 206 0.27 -17.84 11.34
CA HIS A 206 -0.46 -18.76 10.48
C HIS A 206 -0.77 -18.14 9.12
N ALA A 207 -0.33 -18.79 8.05
CA ALA A 207 -0.61 -18.37 6.68
C ALA A 207 -1.54 -19.37 5.98
N ARG A 208 -2.72 -18.92 5.57
CA ARG A 208 -3.70 -19.72 4.82
C ARG A 208 -3.74 -19.28 3.35
N ARG A 209 -3.91 -20.26 2.44
CA ARG A 209 -4.04 -20.03 0.99
C ARG A 209 -5.28 -20.74 0.49
N ALA A 210 -6.30 -19.98 0.02
CA ALA A 210 -7.57 -20.53 -0.40
C ALA A 210 -8.28 -19.66 -1.43
N GLY A 211 -8.84 -20.28 -2.46
CA GLY A 211 -9.69 -19.63 -3.46
C GLY A 211 -9.07 -18.36 -4.06
N ASP A 212 -9.87 -17.34 -4.12
CA ASP A 212 -9.57 -16.01 -4.67
C ASP A 212 -9.55 -14.91 -3.59
N ILE A 213 -9.39 -15.27 -2.31
CA ILE A 213 -9.38 -14.35 -1.17
C ILE A 213 -8.34 -13.25 -1.40
N THR A 214 -8.79 -12.00 -1.43
CA THR A 214 -7.93 -10.84 -1.70
C THR A 214 -6.89 -10.61 -0.60
N GLY A 215 -7.31 -10.78 0.67
CA GLY A 215 -6.47 -10.68 1.85
C GLY A 215 -7.30 -10.52 3.12
N GLU A 216 -7.03 -11.34 4.10
CA GLU A 216 -7.58 -11.24 5.45
C GLU A 216 -6.44 -11.29 6.47
N HIS A 217 -6.55 -10.51 7.53
CA HIS A 217 -5.61 -10.48 8.64
C HIS A 217 -6.39 -10.48 9.94
N GLU A 218 -6.08 -11.41 10.80
CA GLU A 218 -6.71 -11.59 12.11
C GLU A 218 -5.61 -11.64 13.18
N ILE A 219 -5.77 -10.85 14.21
CA ILE A 219 -4.90 -10.81 15.37
C ILE A 219 -5.74 -11.13 16.58
N LEU A 220 -5.39 -12.22 17.26
CA LEU A 220 -6.02 -12.70 18.48
C LEU A 220 -5.09 -12.42 19.66
N LEU A 221 -5.63 -11.78 20.71
CA LEU A 221 -4.97 -11.63 22.00
C LEU A 221 -5.82 -12.36 23.05
N ALA A 222 -5.24 -13.31 23.78
CA ALA A 222 -5.95 -14.13 24.76
C ALA A 222 -5.23 -14.17 26.12
N GLY A 223 -5.97 -13.92 27.18
CA GLY A 223 -5.47 -13.94 28.56
C GLY A 223 -6.56 -13.50 29.53
N ASN A 224 -6.35 -13.70 30.82
CA ASN A 224 -7.28 -13.26 31.86
C ASN A 224 -8.76 -13.66 31.61
N ASP A 225 -8.97 -14.89 31.14
CA ASP A 225 -10.29 -15.47 30.83
C ASP A 225 -11.09 -14.68 29.74
N GLU A 226 -10.40 -13.92 28.88
CA GLU A 226 -11.01 -13.19 27.77
C GLU A 226 -10.18 -13.29 26.48
N VAL A 227 -10.80 -12.97 25.36
CA VAL A 227 -10.18 -12.93 24.03
C VAL A 227 -10.57 -11.62 23.34
N LEU A 228 -9.57 -10.94 22.80
CA LEU A 228 -9.76 -9.83 21.86
C LEU A 228 -9.36 -10.27 20.46
N GLU A 229 -10.24 -10.10 19.49
CA GLU A 229 -9.98 -10.35 18.07
C GLU A 229 -10.05 -9.03 17.28
N LEU A 230 -9.00 -8.77 16.50
CA LEU A 230 -8.95 -7.64 15.58
C LEU A 230 -8.81 -8.21 14.16
N THR A 231 -9.79 -7.94 13.30
CA THR A 231 -9.82 -8.55 11.95
C THR A 231 -10.06 -7.52 10.88
N HIS A 232 -9.27 -7.62 9.80
CA HIS A 232 -9.49 -6.91 8.55
C HIS A 232 -9.70 -7.90 7.41
N ARG A 233 -10.68 -7.61 6.54
CA ARG A 233 -10.95 -8.35 5.28
C ARG A 233 -11.02 -7.41 4.11
N ALA A 234 -10.19 -7.66 3.11
CA ALA A 234 -10.22 -6.95 1.84
C ALA A 234 -11.34 -7.52 0.95
N GLY A 235 -12.33 -6.72 0.59
CA GLY A 235 -13.41 -7.13 -0.30
C GLY A 235 -12.98 -7.24 -1.77
N SER A 236 -12.08 -6.35 -2.20
CA SER A 236 -11.53 -6.31 -3.56
C SER A 236 -10.17 -5.61 -3.56
N ARG A 237 -9.46 -5.64 -4.71
CA ARG A 237 -8.21 -4.86 -4.88
C ARG A 237 -8.44 -3.36 -5.02
N SER A 238 -9.66 -2.91 -5.31
CA SER A 238 -9.99 -1.49 -5.40
C SER A 238 -9.70 -0.72 -4.10
N ILE A 239 -9.69 -1.38 -2.93
CA ILE A 239 -9.30 -0.73 -1.65
C ILE A 239 -7.87 -0.19 -1.70
N PHE A 240 -6.95 -0.88 -2.37
CA PHE A 240 -5.55 -0.44 -2.51
C PHE A 240 -5.44 0.69 -3.54
N ALA A 241 -6.19 0.61 -4.64
CA ALA A 241 -6.26 1.65 -5.65
C ALA A 241 -6.82 2.96 -5.07
N ASN A 242 -7.93 2.88 -4.34
CA ASN A 242 -8.53 4.04 -3.67
C ASN A 242 -7.57 4.66 -2.66
N GLY A 243 -6.90 3.86 -1.83
CA GLY A 243 -5.93 4.38 -0.88
C GLY A 243 -4.70 5.02 -1.53
N ALA A 244 -4.24 4.50 -2.67
CA ALA A 244 -3.16 5.12 -3.43
C ALA A 244 -3.58 6.46 -4.06
N LEU A 245 -4.82 6.57 -4.53
CA LEU A 245 -5.39 7.83 -5.01
C LEU A 245 -5.60 8.85 -3.88
N ASP A 246 -6.01 8.39 -2.68
CA ASP A 246 -6.07 9.25 -1.50
C ASP A 246 -4.68 9.76 -1.12
N ALA A 247 -3.66 8.89 -1.19
CA ALA A 247 -2.27 9.29 -0.97
C ALA A 247 -1.80 10.30 -2.02
N ALA A 248 -2.18 10.13 -3.29
CA ALA A 248 -1.85 11.07 -4.35
C ALA A 248 -2.49 12.45 -4.12
N ALA A 249 -3.79 12.48 -3.78
CA ALA A 249 -4.49 13.74 -3.48
C ALA A 249 -3.88 14.44 -2.25
N TRP A 250 -3.48 13.68 -1.23
CA TRP A 250 -2.82 14.21 -0.04
C TRP A 250 -1.40 14.72 -0.31
N LEU A 251 -0.65 14.04 -1.21
CA LEU A 251 0.74 14.34 -1.51
C LEU A 251 0.91 15.54 -2.46
N ALA A 252 -0.08 15.78 -3.33
CA ALA A 252 -0.06 16.84 -4.31
C ALA A 252 0.20 18.21 -3.66
N GLY A 253 1.21 18.95 -4.17
CA GLY A 253 1.58 20.29 -3.69
C GLY A 253 2.34 20.32 -2.36
N ARG A 254 2.76 19.18 -1.81
CA ARG A 254 3.67 19.13 -0.65
C ARG A 254 5.10 19.43 -1.06
N GLU A 255 5.94 19.70 -0.07
CA GLU A 255 7.38 19.90 -0.30
C GLU A 255 8.08 18.56 -0.58
N ALA A 256 9.25 18.62 -1.24
CA ALA A 256 10.08 17.45 -1.44
C ALA A 256 10.42 16.79 -0.10
N GLY A 257 10.34 15.47 -0.05
CA GLY A 257 10.55 14.72 1.18
C GLY A 257 9.92 13.34 1.14
N ARG A 258 10.27 12.52 2.12
CA ARG A 258 9.72 11.18 2.28
C ARG A 258 8.53 11.22 3.22
N TYR A 259 7.45 10.62 2.79
CA TYR A 259 6.18 10.50 3.51
C TYR A 259 5.75 9.04 3.59
N ASP A 260 4.93 8.70 4.56
CA ASP A 260 4.33 7.39 4.71
C ASP A 260 2.78 7.44 4.64
N PHE A 261 2.16 6.26 4.54
CA PHE A 261 0.71 6.17 4.44
C PHE A 261 -0.02 6.44 5.77
N ASP A 262 0.68 6.29 6.91
CA ASP A 262 0.11 6.61 8.22
C ASP A 262 -0.11 8.13 8.34
N GLU A 263 0.75 8.98 7.74
CA GLU A 263 0.58 10.43 7.69
C GLU A 263 -0.67 10.83 6.86
N VAL A 264 -0.97 10.10 5.78
CA VAL A 264 -2.22 10.29 5.02
C VAL A 264 -3.45 10.02 5.88
N LEU A 265 -3.39 8.98 6.71
CA LEU A 265 -4.49 8.62 7.60
C LEU A 265 -4.68 9.62 8.75
N ASP A 266 -3.61 10.27 9.21
CA ASP A 266 -3.65 11.30 10.26
C ASP A 266 -4.10 12.66 9.74
N GLY A 267 -3.77 12.99 8.50
CA GLY A 267 -4.10 14.25 7.84
C GLY A 267 -5.55 14.33 7.33
N GLY A 268 -6.46 13.46 7.81
CA GLY A 268 -7.83 13.22 7.36
C GLY A 268 -8.76 14.41 7.20
N ASP A 269 -8.42 15.33 6.28
CA ASP A 269 -9.34 16.30 5.67
C ASP A 269 -8.96 16.50 4.18
N ALA A 270 -8.95 15.43 3.40
CA ALA A 270 -9.16 15.51 1.97
C ALA A 270 -10.65 15.19 1.75
N GLY A 271 -11.45 16.22 1.68
CA GLY A 271 -12.83 16.29 1.23
C GLY A 271 -13.75 15.13 1.64
N GLY A 272 -14.60 15.39 2.63
CA GLY A 272 -15.61 14.46 3.06
C GLY A 272 -16.44 13.88 1.92
N ASN A 273 -16.65 12.59 1.98
CA ASN A 273 -17.93 12.03 1.53
C ASN A 273 -18.54 11.22 2.67
N THR A 274 -19.37 11.93 3.46
CA THR A 274 -20.41 11.32 4.29
C THR A 274 -21.49 10.78 3.36
N ARG A 275 -21.51 9.46 3.12
CA ARG A 275 -22.75 8.65 3.14
C ARG A 275 -22.46 7.18 3.03
#